data_555b681a1036297d8bae31501601da06
#
_entry.id   555b681a1036297d8bae31501601da06
#
_cell.length_a   1.000
_cell.length_b   1.000
_cell.length_c   1.000
_cell.angle_alpha   90.00
_cell.angle_beta   90.00
_cell.angle_gamma   90.00
#
_symmetry.space_group_name_H-M   'P 1'
#
loop_
_entity.id
_entity.type
_entity.pdbx_description
1 polymer ?
#
loop_
_entity_poly.entity_id
_entity_poly.type
_entity_poly.pdbx_seq_one_letter_code
_entity_poly.pdbx_strand_id
1 'polypeptide(L)'
;QMCIRDSPSRVRQIAENLLSNAIKFTDRGFVAFDAWLEEGRLLFRVSDTGRGIGPEERERIFQEFVRLPSAGGVSGVGLGLSIVDRLVKLLGGTIELESEPGAGSRFLVAVPVGEAEDDASEKEAAAGMCSGRVCMEGGRPLRCLLVDDDPLQLEMTAVLCRELGIETESCPFPEYAEKLVQESAFDLVFTDIQMPGVDGFEVLRRIRAVRAELPVVAVSARSDDESAYVERGFAAVLRKPFARAELVAVLRRVVPEAGVAPEECLPEEDAVRGFEALTAFARDDAEAAREIIRTFVAENEAHAETLRRAALAGDAVALRAIAHKMVPIYTLLGEEELAAALRRLERSEGSADGALRSAALGVAERVGEIVRAAKKEYL
;
A
#
# COMPACT_ATOMS: atom_id res chain seq x y z
N GLN A 1 -5.84 -3.78 29.60
CA GLN A 1 -4.76 -2.83 29.23
C GLN A 1 -4.40 -3.13 27.78
N MET A 2 -4.91 -2.33 26.85
CA MET A 2 -4.63 -2.45 25.42
C MET A 2 -3.23 -1.87 25.17
N CYS A 3 -2.35 -2.66 24.58
CA CYS A 3 -0.96 -2.28 24.31
C CYS A 3 -0.86 -1.08 23.37
N ILE A 4 -0.15 -0.06 23.82
CA ILE A 4 0.13 1.24 23.19
C ILE A 4 1.01 1.13 21.92
N ARG A 5 1.41 -0.08 21.51
CA ARG A 5 2.31 -0.31 20.34
C ARG A 5 1.67 -0.06 18.97
N ASP A 6 0.36 0.00 18.87
CA ASP A 6 -0.38 0.22 17.58
C ASP A 6 -0.70 1.71 17.29
N SER A 7 -0.35 2.64 18.17
CA SER A 7 -0.74 4.04 18.03
C SER A 7 -0.07 4.82 16.90
N PRO A 8 1.22 4.59 16.50
CA PRO A 8 1.86 5.37 15.44
C PRO A 8 1.24 5.17 14.06
N SER A 9 0.87 3.94 13.70
CA SER A 9 0.23 3.63 12.40
C SER A 9 -1.15 4.26 12.30
N ARG A 10 -1.92 4.27 13.39
CA ARG A 10 -3.26 4.89 13.45
C ARG A 10 -3.19 6.42 13.39
N VAL A 11 -2.22 7.03 14.08
CA VAL A 11 -1.97 8.47 13.98
C VAL A 11 -1.60 8.86 12.54
N ARG A 12 -0.73 8.09 11.90
CA ARG A 12 -0.38 8.26 10.50
C ARG A 12 -1.60 8.18 9.59
N GLN A 13 -2.44 7.17 9.74
CA GLN A 13 -3.67 6.98 8.96
C GLN A 13 -4.65 8.15 9.13
N ILE A 14 -4.78 8.70 10.34
CA ILE A 14 -5.59 9.91 10.59
C ILE A 14 -5.03 11.09 9.78
N ALA A 15 -3.71 11.33 9.88
CA ALA A 15 -3.05 12.44 9.18
C ALA A 15 -3.18 12.31 7.65
N GLU A 16 -2.95 11.12 7.10
CA GLU A 16 -3.08 10.84 5.67
C GLU A 16 -4.50 11.06 5.14
N ASN A 17 -5.53 10.62 5.87
CA ASN A 17 -6.92 10.85 5.50
C ASN A 17 -7.28 12.35 5.50
N LEU A 18 -6.81 13.12 6.48
CA LEU A 18 -7.07 14.55 6.56
C LEU A 18 -6.33 15.30 5.45
N LEU A 19 -5.05 14.98 5.21
CA LEU A 19 -4.24 15.58 4.15
C LEU A 19 -4.80 15.29 2.76
N SER A 20 -5.14 14.03 2.50
CA SER A 20 -5.76 13.62 1.23
C SER A 20 -7.05 14.40 0.97
N ASN A 21 -7.90 14.58 1.99
CA ASN A 21 -9.11 15.40 1.86
C ASN A 21 -8.78 16.87 1.60
N ALA A 22 -7.83 17.46 2.32
CA ALA A 22 -7.42 18.85 2.14
C ALA A 22 -6.92 19.10 0.71
N ILE A 23 -6.04 18.24 0.19
CA ILE A 23 -5.54 18.31 -1.20
C ILE A 23 -6.68 18.16 -2.21
N LYS A 24 -7.55 17.19 -1.99
CA LYS A 24 -8.68 16.87 -2.88
C LYS A 24 -9.71 18.01 -3.02
N PHE A 25 -9.89 18.79 -1.96
CA PHE A 25 -10.91 19.84 -1.91
C PHE A 25 -10.34 21.27 -2.02
N THR A 26 -9.05 21.40 -2.35
CA THR A 26 -8.36 22.66 -2.59
C THR A 26 -7.91 22.74 -4.05
N ASP A 27 -8.75 23.38 -4.90
CA ASP A 27 -8.41 23.57 -6.33
C ASP A 27 -7.26 24.58 -6.53
N ARG A 28 -7.20 25.61 -5.67
CA ARG A 28 -6.18 26.67 -5.68
C ARG A 28 -5.94 27.16 -4.27
N GLY A 29 -4.67 27.43 -3.95
CA GLY A 29 -4.26 27.92 -2.64
C GLY A 29 -3.21 27.01 -2.02
N PHE A 30 -3.32 26.72 -0.72
CA PHE A 30 -2.34 25.90 -0.01
C PHE A 30 -3.02 24.94 0.96
N VAL A 31 -2.30 23.87 1.29
CA VAL A 31 -2.57 22.94 2.39
C VAL A 31 -1.36 23.00 3.33
N ALA A 32 -1.61 23.15 4.63
CA ALA A 32 -0.59 23.18 5.66
C ALA A 32 -0.80 22.05 6.67
N PHE A 33 0.30 21.46 7.13
CA PHE A 33 0.34 20.46 8.18
C PHE A 33 1.31 20.92 9.27
N ASP A 34 0.83 21.01 10.50
CA ASP A 34 1.64 21.31 11.67
C ASP A 34 1.44 20.20 12.71
N ALA A 35 2.52 19.80 13.41
CA ALA A 35 2.45 18.84 14.50
C ALA A 35 3.34 19.29 15.66
N TRP A 36 2.86 19.12 16.90
CA TRP A 36 3.60 19.45 18.12
C TRP A 36 3.16 18.60 19.28
N LEU A 37 4.00 18.55 20.32
CA LEU A 37 3.70 17.88 21.59
C LEU A 37 3.36 18.95 22.63
N GLU A 38 2.26 18.74 23.35
CA GLU A 38 1.81 19.62 24.42
C GLU A 38 1.09 18.81 25.51
N GLU A 39 1.50 18.97 26.76
CA GLU A 39 0.90 18.33 27.95
C GLU A 39 0.68 16.81 27.81
N GLY A 40 1.64 16.07 27.26
CA GLY A 40 1.54 14.62 27.06
C GLY A 40 0.54 14.21 25.98
N ARG A 41 0.25 15.12 25.04
CA ARG A 41 -0.56 14.88 23.87
C ARG A 41 0.20 15.23 22.61
N LEU A 42 0.06 14.41 21.58
CA LEU A 42 0.43 14.78 20.23
C LEU A 42 -0.75 15.55 19.60
N LEU A 43 -0.50 16.80 19.24
CA LEU A 43 -1.43 17.61 18.49
C LEU A 43 -0.94 17.72 17.05
N PHE A 44 -1.86 17.61 16.11
CA PHE A 44 -1.55 17.96 14.74
C PHE A 44 -2.74 18.63 14.07
N ARG A 45 -2.43 19.53 13.16
CA ARG A 45 -3.37 20.38 12.47
C ARG A 45 -3.20 20.28 10.97
N VAL A 46 -4.30 20.04 10.27
CA VAL A 46 -4.37 20.12 8.81
C VAL A 46 -5.24 21.32 8.45
N SER A 47 -4.70 22.26 7.70
CA SER A 47 -5.41 23.46 7.25
C SER A 47 -5.40 23.53 5.75
N ASP A 48 -6.53 23.86 5.14
CA ASP A 48 -6.67 24.07 3.71
C ASP A 48 -7.37 25.41 3.41
N THR A 49 -7.16 25.92 2.22
CA THR A 49 -7.84 27.10 1.67
C THR A 49 -8.85 26.72 0.60
N GLY A 50 -9.41 25.52 0.68
CA GLY A 50 -10.36 24.98 -0.26
C GLY A 50 -11.75 25.59 -0.11
N ARG A 51 -12.75 24.87 -0.61
CA ARG A 51 -14.14 25.35 -0.65
C ARG A 51 -14.82 25.51 0.72
N GLY A 52 -14.23 24.93 1.79
CA GLY A 52 -14.81 24.92 3.13
C GLY A 52 -16.08 24.06 3.27
N ILE A 53 -16.61 24.02 4.48
CA ILE A 53 -17.75 23.17 4.91
C ILE A 53 -18.77 24.02 5.63
N GLY A 54 -20.02 23.95 5.20
CA GLY A 54 -21.13 24.68 5.79
C GLY A 54 -21.50 24.21 7.21
N PRO A 55 -22.11 25.07 8.04
CA PRO A 55 -22.48 24.73 9.42
C PRO A 55 -23.37 23.49 9.51
N GLU A 56 -24.32 23.32 8.59
CA GLU A 56 -25.26 22.19 8.56
C GLU A 56 -24.59 20.87 8.13
N GLU A 57 -23.40 20.98 7.50
CA GLU A 57 -22.66 19.85 6.99
C GLU A 57 -21.61 19.32 7.97
N ARG A 58 -21.14 20.15 8.92
CA ARG A 58 -20.02 19.84 9.84
C ARG A 58 -20.23 18.58 10.68
N GLU A 59 -21.43 18.35 11.18
CA GLU A 59 -21.73 17.11 11.94
C GLU A 59 -21.93 15.90 11.03
N ARG A 60 -22.36 16.14 9.79
CA ARG A 60 -22.68 15.06 8.86
C ARG A 60 -21.47 14.47 8.17
N ILE A 61 -20.37 15.21 8.03
CA ILE A 61 -19.17 14.73 7.34
C ILE A 61 -18.45 13.59 8.08
N PHE A 62 -18.72 13.43 9.38
CA PHE A 62 -18.19 12.32 10.17
C PHE A 62 -19.09 11.07 10.16
N GLN A 63 -20.25 11.12 9.49
CA GLN A 63 -21.13 9.97 9.33
C GLN A 63 -20.66 9.11 8.15
N GLU A 64 -20.83 7.81 8.30
CA GLU A 64 -20.45 6.85 7.26
C GLU A 64 -21.31 7.05 5.99
N PHE A 65 -20.66 6.94 4.82
CA PHE A 65 -21.30 7.06 3.50
C PHE A 65 -21.94 8.42 3.17
N VAL A 66 -21.70 9.44 3.97
CA VAL A 66 -22.22 10.79 3.68
C VAL A 66 -21.30 11.49 2.69
N ARG A 67 -21.89 11.92 1.58
CA ARG A 67 -21.27 12.80 0.57
C ARG A 67 -22.03 14.10 0.53
N LEU A 68 -21.30 15.22 0.58
CA LEU A 68 -21.91 16.52 0.47
C LEU A 68 -22.35 16.76 -0.98
N PRO A 69 -23.56 17.32 -1.21
CA PRO A 69 -24.05 17.66 -2.54
C PRO A 69 -23.12 18.61 -3.31
N SER A 70 -22.40 19.45 -2.57
CA SER A 70 -21.40 20.39 -3.09
C SER A 70 -20.14 19.72 -3.64
N ALA A 71 -19.94 18.38 -3.41
CA ALA A 71 -18.75 17.63 -3.83
C ALA A 71 -18.70 17.32 -5.34
N GLY A 72 -19.33 18.11 -6.19
CA GLY A 72 -19.51 17.92 -7.62
C GLY A 72 -18.37 17.16 -8.32
N GLY A 73 -18.60 15.87 -8.66
CA GLY A 73 -17.73 15.10 -9.54
C GLY A 73 -16.45 14.51 -8.92
N VAL A 74 -16.10 14.84 -7.68
CA VAL A 74 -14.86 14.36 -7.04
C VAL A 74 -15.05 12.93 -6.51
N SER A 75 -14.27 11.96 -7.00
CA SER A 75 -14.35 10.54 -6.63
C SER A 75 -13.99 10.30 -5.16
N GLY A 76 -14.76 9.44 -4.47
CA GLY A 76 -14.50 8.99 -3.09
C GLY A 76 -15.71 8.36 -2.44
N VAL A 77 -15.50 7.33 -1.61
CA VAL A 77 -16.56 6.50 -1.00
C VAL A 77 -17.28 7.20 0.16
N GLY A 78 -16.76 8.32 0.69
CA GLY A 78 -17.35 9.04 1.84
C GLY A 78 -17.04 8.38 3.20
N LEU A 79 -15.96 7.61 3.30
CA LEU A 79 -15.55 6.90 4.53
C LEU A 79 -14.38 7.56 5.27
N GLY A 80 -13.58 8.42 4.62
CA GLY A 80 -12.33 8.92 5.19
C GLY A 80 -12.49 9.64 6.54
N LEU A 81 -13.46 10.55 6.66
CA LEU A 81 -13.67 11.31 7.89
C LEU A 81 -14.36 10.51 9.01
N SER A 82 -15.20 9.54 8.67
CA SER A 82 -15.79 8.63 9.67
C SER A 82 -14.73 7.68 10.26
N ILE A 83 -13.78 7.23 9.43
CA ILE A 83 -12.61 6.47 9.88
C ILE A 83 -11.75 7.34 10.81
N VAL A 84 -11.47 8.59 10.45
CA VAL A 84 -10.71 9.53 11.30
C VAL A 84 -11.38 9.68 12.67
N ASP A 85 -12.67 9.97 12.73
CA ASP A 85 -13.41 10.13 13.99
C ASP A 85 -13.33 8.86 14.87
N ARG A 86 -13.50 7.70 14.24
CA ARG A 86 -13.43 6.41 14.94
C ARG A 86 -12.02 6.12 15.47
N LEU A 87 -10.97 6.37 14.67
CA LEU A 87 -9.58 6.17 15.08
C LEU A 87 -9.19 7.14 16.22
N VAL A 88 -9.57 8.42 16.13
CA VAL A 88 -9.32 9.40 17.18
C VAL A 88 -9.98 8.96 18.48
N LYS A 89 -11.23 8.51 18.45
CA LYS A 89 -11.94 7.99 19.64
C LYS A 89 -11.27 6.73 20.21
N LEU A 90 -10.82 5.81 19.37
CA LEU A 90 -10.08 4.61 19.78
C LEU A 90 -8.76 4.95 20.48
N LEU A 91 -8.10 6.02 20.06
CA LEU A 91 -6.87 6.52 20.68
C LEU A 91 -7.15 7.37 21.94
N GLY A 92 -8.40 7.55 22.35
CA GLY A 92 -8.77 8.43 23.49
C GLY A 92 -8.52 9.90 23.20
N GLY A 93 -8.45 10.28 21.94
CA GLY A 93 -8.20 11.64 21.47
C GLY A 93 -9.46 12.45 21.19
N THR A 94 -9.25 13.65 20.66
CA THR A 94 -10.30 14.57 20.21
C THR A 94 -9.98 15.10 18.81
N ILE A 95 -11.02 15.39 18.03
CA ILE A 95 -10.93 16.08 16.76
C ILE A 95 -11.85 17.28 16.76
N GLU A 96 -11.33 18.42 16.33
CA GLU A 96 -12.05 19.69 16.20
C GLU A 96 -12.01 20.14 14.73
N LEU A 97 -13.09 20.77 14.27
CA LEU A 97 -13.22 21.31 12.93
C LEU A 97 -13.66 22.77 13.00
N GLU A 98 -12.82 23.62 12.41
CA GLU A 98 -13.16 24.98 12.03
C GLU A 98 -13.23 25.09 10.51
N SER A 99 -14.34 25.54 9.97
CA SER A 99 -14.48 25.68 8.51
C SER A 99 -15.56 26.67 8.15
N GLU A 100 -15.34 27.46 7.10
CA GLU A 100 -16.32 28.39 6.54
C GLU A 100 -16.39 28.20 5.02
N PRO A 101 -17.58 28.22 4.44
CA PRO A 101 -17.73 28.14 2.99
C PRO A 101 -16.91 29.20 2.25
N GLY A 102 -16.03 28.75 1.36
CA GLY A 102 -15.14 29.61 0.57
C GLY A 102 -13.86 30.07 1.29
N ALA A 103 -13.68 29.75 2.58
CA ALA A 103 -12.50 30.15 3.36
C ALA A 103 -11.57 28.95 3.70
N GLY A 104 -12.01 27.72 3.40
CA GLY A 104 -11.26 26.50 3.69
C GLY A 104 -11.68 25.81 4.98
N SER A 105 -10.87 24.83 5.40
CA SER A 105 -11.12 24.04 6.61
C SER A 105 -9.85 23.88 7.43
N ARG A 106 -10.03 23.71 8.74
CA ARG A 106 -8.96 23.43 9.70
C ARG A 106 -9.42 22.30 10.60
N PHE A 107 -8.72 21.20 10.54
CA PHE A 107 -8.87 20.06 11.45
C PHE A 107 -7.75 20.09 12.48
N LEU A 108 -8.09 20.01 13.77
CA LEU A 108 -7.17 19.88 14.88
C LEU A 108 -7.44 18.53 15.57
N VAL A 109 -6.44 17.69 15.62
CA VAL A 109 -6.49 16.38 16.29
C VAL A 109 -5.55 16.43 17.48
N ALA A 110 -6.01 15.94 18.63
CA ALA A 110 -5.20 15.76 19.83
C ALA A 110 -5.34 14.32 20.34
N VAL A 111 -4.24 13.58 20.37
CA VAL A 111 -4.20 12.20 20.88
C VAL A 111 -3.25 12.10 22.07
N PRO A 112 -3.62 11.43 23.17
CA PRO A 112 -2.73 11.22 24.29
C PRO A 112 -1.54 10.34 23.86
N VAL A 113 -0.33 10.75 24.22
CA VAL A 113 0.89 9.97 24.05
C VAL A 113 1.47 9.68 25.43
N GLY A 114 1.77 8.41 25.71
CA GLY A 114 2.52 8.05 26.92
C GLY A 114 3.97 8.45 26.77
N GLU A 115 4.62 8.81 27.87
CA GLU A 115 6.08 8.85 27.91
C GLU A 115 6.58 7.43 27.56
N ALA A 116 7.42 7.32 26.55
CA ALA A 116 8.17 6.11 26.33
C ALA A 116 9.09 5.96 27.55
N GLU A 117 8.84 4.98 28.39
CA GLU A 117 9.86 4.55 29.35
C GLU A 117 11.08 4.17 28.51
N ASP A 118 12.16 4.92 28.68
CA ASP A 118 13.47 4.58 28.12
C ASP A 118 13.90 3.26 28.75
N ASP A 119 13.49 2.16 28.13
CA ASP A 119 13.93 0.83 28.54
C ASP A 119 15.37 0.70 28.09
N ALA A 120 16.27 1.20 28.96
CA ALA A 120 17.73 1.09 28.76
C ALA A 120 18.17 -0.37 28.60
N SER A 121 17.28 -1.33 28.91
CA SER A 121 17.50 -2.76 28.69
C SER A 121 17.37 -3.18 27.23
N GLU A 122 16.67 -2.41 26.37
CA GLU A 122 16.61 -2.72 24.94
C GLU A 122 17.88 -2.34 24.18
N LYS A 123 18.67 -1.39 24.67
CA LYS A 123 19.95 -1.00 24.01
C LYS A 123 21.09 -2.00 24.22
N GLU A 124 21.08 -2.75 25.32
CA GLU A 124 22.07 -3.81 25.56
C GLU A 124 21.64 -5.19 25.00
N ALA A 125 20.32 -5.43 24.87
CA ALA A 125 19.81 -6.64 24.20
C ALA A 125 19.93 -6.58 22.67
N ALA A 126 20.01 -5.39 22.08
CA ALA A 126 20.18 -5.22 20.63
C ALA A 126 21.56 -5.61 20.10
N ALA A 127 22.56 -5.78 20.99
CA ALA A 127 23.90 -6.17 20.60
C ALA A 127 24.12 -7.71 20.54
N GLY A 128 23.12 -8.52 20.85
CA GLY A 128 23.36 -9.95 21.07
C GLY A 128 22.41 -10.94 20.40
N MET A 129 21.29 -10.58 19.80
CA MET A 129 20.40 -11.58 19.17
C MET A 129 19.57 -10.99 18.01
N CYS A 130 20.14 -10.98 16.82
CA CYS A 130 19.40 -10.84 15.57
C CYS A 130 18.72 -12.16 15.18
N SER A 131 17.69 -12.61 15.91
CA SER A 131 16.91 -13.74 15.44
C SER A 131 15.90 -13.28 14.40
N GLY A 132 16.22 -13.46 13.11
CA GLY A 132 15.30 -13.32 11.99
C GLY A 132 15.08 -11.90 11.43
N ARG A 133 15.74 -10.86 11.95
CA ARG A 133 15.61 -9.47 11.46
C ARG A 133 16.77 -9.09 10.54
N VAL A 134 16.47 -8.25 9.55
CA VAL A 134 17.45 -7.64 8.65
C VAL A 134 17.88 -6.30 9.23
N CYS A 135 19.16 -6.17 9.56
CA CYS A 135 19.73 -4.94 10.11
C CYS A 135 20.99 -4.56 9.33
N MET A 136 21.22 -3.26 9.13
CA MET A 136 22.46 -2.72 8.62
C MET A 136 23.57 -2.78 9.67
N GLU A 137 24.84 -2.67 9.26
CA GLU A 137 25.95 -2.48 10.19
C GLU A 137 25.65 -1.35 11.19
N GLY A 138 25.86 -1.63 12.48
CA GLY A 138 25.50 -0.69 13.55
C GLY A 138 24.08 -0.85 14.10
N GLY A 139 23.32 -1.86 13.64
CA GLY A 139 22.00 -2.22 14.22
C GLY A 139 20.82 -1.34 13.79
N ARG A 140 21.02 -0.40 12.85
CA ARG A 140 19.89 0.36 12.31
C ARG A 140 19.04 -0.49 11.36
N PRO A 141 17.72 -0.24 11.29
CA PRO A 141 16.87 -0.93 10.33
C PRO A 141 17.25 -0.57 8.88
N LEU A 142 17.09 -1.54 7.98
CA LEU A 142 17.15 -1.29 6.53
C LEU A 142 15.94 -0.44 6.12
N ARG A 143 16.14 0.62 5.33
CA ARG A 143 15.05 1.48 4.83
C ARG A 143 14.84 1.27 3.35
N CYS A 144 13.63 0.87 2.97
CA CYS A 144 13.26 0.58 1.59
C CYS A 144 12.15 1.52 1.08
N LEU A 145 12.26 1.96 -0.17
CA LEU A 145 11.16 2.57 -0.91
C LEU A 145 10.47 1.48 -1.73
N LEU A 146 9.15 1.37 -1.61
CA LEU A 146 8.31 0.46 -2.39
C LEU A 146 7.53 1.27 -3.42
N VAL A 147 7.72 1.02 -4.72
CA VAL A 147 7.04 1.73 -5.81
C VAL A 147 6.19 0.75 -6.59
N ASP A 148 4.89 0.85 -6.48
CA ASP A 148 3.90 0.00 -7.16
C ASP A 148 2.57 0.76 -7.25
N ASP A 149 1.88 0.73 -8.36
CA ASP A 149 0.59 1.38 -8.52
C ASP A 149 -0.60 0.53 -8.03
N ASP A 150 -0.32 -0.66 -7.52
CA ASP A 150 -1.29 -1.57 -6.91
C ASP A 150 -1.19 -1.48 -5.36
N PRO A 151 -2.24 -0.93 -4.67
CA PRO A 151 -2.23 -0.78 -3.22
C PRO A 151 -2.10 -2.12 -2.46
N LEU A 152 -2.67 -3.21 -3.00
CA LEU A 152 -2.60 -4.52 -2.39
C LEU A 152 -1.16 -5.07 -2.43
N GLN A 153 -0.46 -4.89 -3.54
CA GLN A 153 0.95 -5.30 -3.68
C GLN A 153 1.85 -4.51 -2.74
N LEU A 154 1.62 -3.20 -2.62
CA LEU A 154 2.33 -2.36 -1.65
C LEU A 154 2.12 -2.85 -0.22
N GLU A 155 0.86 -3.11 0.19
CA GLU A 155 0.54 -3.56 1.54
C GLU A 155 1.17 -4.91 1.85
N MET A 156 1.02 -5.90 0.96
CA MET A 156 1.61 -7.23 1.13
C MET A 156 3.14 -7.17 1.25
N THR A 157 3.79 -6.39 0.38
CA THR A 157 5.25 -6.23 0.41
C THR A 157 5.71 -5.49 1.68
N ALA A 158 4.96 -4.46 2.11
CA ALA A 158 5.26 -3.72 3.34
C ALA A 158 5.13 -4.60 4.59
N VAL A 159 4.11 -5.47 4.65
CA VAL A 159 3.94 -6.43 5.75
C VAL A 159 5.11 -7.40 5.83
N LEU A 160 5.51 -8.01 4.69
CA LEU A 160 6.69 -8.89 4.63
C LEU A 160 7.97 -8.18 5.08
N CYS A 161 8.19 -6.95 4.63
CA CYS A 161 9.33 -6.15 5.02
C CYS A 161 9.33 -5.85 6.52
N ARG A 162 8.17 -5.49 7.08
CA ARG A 162 7.99 -5.20 8.52
C ARG A 162 8.32 -6.43 9.39
N GLU A 163 7.90 -7.61 9.00
CA GLU A 163 8.27 -8.86 9.66
C GLU A 163 9.77 -9.15 9.67
N LEU A 164 10.47 -8.71 8.64
CA LEU A 164 11.92 -8.76 8.55
C LEU A 164 12.61 -7.62 9.32
N GLY A 165 11.87 -6.72 9.94
CA GLY A 165 12.43 -5.54 10.62
C GLY A 165 12.88 -4.44 9.67
N ILE A 166 12.39 -4.44 8.42
CA ILE A 166 12.72 -3.45 7.39
C ILE A 166 11.72 -2.30 7.48
N GLU A 167 12.20 -1.08 7.54
CA GLU A 167 11.37 0.12 7.42
C GLU A 167 11.04 0.38 5.95
N THR A 168 9.77 0.58 5.66
CA THR A 168 9.31 0.82 4.30
C THR A 168 8.56 2.14 4.16
N GLU A 169 8.75 2.78 3.03
CA GLU A 169 7.92 3.89 2.56
C GLU A 169 7.25 3.47 1.25
N SER A 170 5.93 3.57 1.19
CA SER A 170 5.14 3.16 0.02
C SER A 170 4.87 4.33 -0.91
N CYS A 171 5.15 4.15 -2.19
CA CYS A 171 4.95 5.14 -3.26
C CYS A 171 3.98 4.58 -4.31
N PRO A 172 2.66 4.86 -4.19
CA PRO A 172 1.66 4.40 -5.16
C PRO A 172 1.66 5.20 -6.46
N PHE A 173 2.46 6.26 -6.54
CA PHE A 173 2.57 7.15 -7.68
C PHE A 173 4.03 7.20 -8.14
N PRO A 174 4.43 6.44 -9.16
CA PRO A 174 5.82 6.27 -9.57
C PRO A 174 6.52 7.58 -9.98
N GLU A 175 5.77 8.60 -10.39
CA GLU A 175 6.29 9.94 -10.70
C GLU A 175 6.91 10.66 -9.50
N TYR A 176 6.57 10.27 -8.26
CA TYR A 176 7.13 10.87 -7.04
C TYR A 176 8.33 10.11 -6.48
N ALA A 177 8.68 8.94 -7.03
CA ALA A 177 9.78 8.12 -6.52
C ALA A 177 11.12 8.87 -6.50
N GLU A 178 11.43 9.65 -7.54
CA GLU A 178 12.63 10.49 -7.63
C GLU A 178 12.68 11.50 -6.47
N LYS A 179 11.59 12.20 -6.23
CA LYS A 179 11.49 13.20 -5.18
C LYS A 179 11.69 12.59 -3.79
N LEU A 180 11.05 11.46 -3.51
CA LEU A 180 11.21 10.74 -2.24
C LEU A 180 12.66 10.31 -2.01
N VAL A 181 13.35 9.84 -3.04
CA VAL A 181 14.78 9.46 -2.97
C VAL A 181 15.69 10.68 -2.75
N GLN A 182 15.29 11.88 -3.22
CA GLN A 182 16.03 13.13 -2.94
C GLN A 182 15.83 13.60 -1.49
N GLU A 183 14.61 13.49 -0.96
CA GLU A 183 14.23 14.04 0.34
C GLU A 183 14.53 13.08 1.51
N SER A 184 14.62 11.77 1.24
CA SER A 184 14.83 10.73 2.26
C SER A 184 15.99 9.81 1.92
N ALA A 185 16.65 9.29 2.97
CA ALA A 185 17.71 8.30 2.80
C ALA A 185 17.08 6.89 2.77
N PHE A 186 17.18 6.22 1.64
CA PHE A 186 16.86 4.82 1.45
C PHE A 186 18.13 4.01 1.19
N ASP A 187 18.10 2.74 1.57
CA ASP A 187 19.18 1.76 1.31
C ASP A 187 18.87 0.93 0.06
N LEU A 188 17.58 0.82 -0.31
CA LEU A 188 17.10 -0.02 -1.39
C LEU A 188 15.77 0.52 -1.92
N VAL A 189 15.52 0.33 -3.21
CA VAL A 189 14.21 0.59 -3.85
C VAL A 189 13.70 -0.69 -4.49
N PHE A 190 12.46 -1.05 -4.23
CA PHE A 190 11.70 -2.03 -5.01
C PHE A 190 10.76 -1.26 -5.93
N THR A 191 10.75 -1.58 -7.21
CA THR A 191 9.80 -0.97 -8.16
C THR A 191 9.13 -2.01 -9.02
N ASP A 192 7.80 -1.93 -9.12
CA ASP A 192 7.10 -2.67 -10.16
C ASP A 192 7.57 -2.21 -11.54
N ILE A 193 7.55 -3.13 -12.50
CA ILE A 193 7.97 -2.85 -13.87
C ILE A 193 6.81 -2.30 -14.69
N GLN A 194 5.59 -2.79 -14.46
CA GLN A 194 4.45 -2.50 -15.33
C GLN A 194 3.44 -1.57 -14.64
N MET A 195 3.75 -0.30 -14.60
CA MET A 195 2.89 0.74 -14.04
C MET A 195 2.39 1.68 -15.15
N PRO A 196 1.16 2.23 -15.05
CA PRO A 196 0.63 3.20 -15.99
C PRO A 196 1.42 4.51 -15.97
N GLY A 197 1.71 5.04 -17.15
CA GLY A 197 2.35 6.35 -17.32
C GLY A 197 3.87 6.32 -17.13
N VAL A 198 4.36 6.00 -15.94
CA VAL A 198 5.79 5.89 -15.62
C VAL A 198 6.09 4.45 -15.24
N ASP A 199 6.78 3.72 -16.11
CA ASP A 199 7.16 2.33 -15.87
C ASP A 199 8.40 2.21 -14.95
N GLY A 200 8.70 1.00 -14.49
CA GLY A 200 9.83 0.75 -13.60
C GLY A 200 11.20 1.07 -14.21
N PHE A 201 11.35 1.03 -15.53
CA PHE A 201 12.58 1.42 -16.21
C PHE A 201 12.78 2.94 -16.15
N GLU A 202 11.70 3.70 -16.30
CA GLU A 202 11.75 5.15 -16.16
C GLU A 202 11.99 5.55 -14.70
N VAL A 203 11.40 4.84 -13.72
CA VAL A 203 11.72 5.03 -12.29
C VAL A 203 13.20 4.78 -12.04
N LEU A 204 13.76 3.67 -12.53
CA LEU A 204 15.20 3.38 -12.41
C LEU A 204 16.04 4.52 -12.99
N ARG A 205 15.71 4.98 -14.20
CA ARG A 205 16.46 6.06 -14.87
C ARG A 205 16.46 7.35 -14.04
N ARG A 206 15.32 7.74 -13.48
CA ARG A 206 15.18 8.93 -12.62
C ARG A 206 15.97 8.78 -11.32
N ILE A 207 15.88 7.64 -10.65
CA ILE A 207 16.64 7.37 -9.43
C ILE A 207 18.14 7.41 -9.71
N ARG A 208 18.62 6.83 -10.81
CA ARG A 208 20.04 6.87 -11.20
C ARG A 208 20.56 8.28 -11.46
N ALA A 209 19.71 9.21 -11.90
CA ALA A 209 20.08 10.59 -12.11
C ALA A 209 20.37 11.37 -10.81
N VAL A 210 19.76 10.95 -9.70
CA VAL A 210 19.87 11.63 -8.39
C VAL A 210 20.70 10.85 -7.38
N ARG A 211 20.68 9.52 -7.43
CA ARG A 211 21.45 8.61 -6.56
C ARG A 211 21.94 7.40 -7.34
N ALA A 212 23.06 7.55 -8.01
CA ALA A 212 23.60 6.52 -8.91
C ALA A 212 23.86 5.16 -8.24
N GLU A 213 24.32 5.16 -6.99
CA GLU A 213 24.71 3.96 -6.24
C GLU A 213 23.53 3.28 -5.50
N LEU A 214 22.35 3.92 -5.42
CA LEU A 214 21.20 3.35 -4.71
C LEU A 214 20.70 2.09 -5.44
N PRO A 215 20.75 0.89 -4.83
CA PRO A 215 20.28 -0.31 -5.50
C PRO A 215 18.76 -0.24 -5.75
N VAL A 216 18.37 -0.66 -6.96
CA VAL A 216 16.97 -0.74 -7.38
C VAL A 216 16.69 -2.17 -7.81
N VAL A 217 15.71 -2.80 -7.19
CA VAL A 217 15.24 -4.15 -7.50
C VAL A 217 13.97 -4.05 -8.32
N ALA A 218 13.94 -4.74 -9.46
CA ALA A 218 12.74 -4.89 -10.27
C ALA A 218 11.80 -5.90 -9.62
N VAL A 219 10.52 -5.55 -9.50
CA VAL A 219 9.45 -6.48 -9.11
C VAL A 219 8.60 -6.76 -10.35
N SER A 220 8.46 -8.02 -10.76
CA SER A 220 7.84 -8.33 -12.04
C SER A 220 7.01 -9.61 -12.01
N ALA A 221 5.83 -9.58 -12.62
CA ALA A 221 5.00 -10.77 -12.84
C ALA A 221 5.45 -11.60 -14.07
N ARG A 222 6.38 -11.08 -14.89
CA ARG A 222 6.84 -11.74 -16.12
C ARG A 222 7.97 -12.71 -15.84
N SER A 223 8.00 -13.79 -16.61
CA SER A 223 9.05 -14.81 -16.59
C SER A 223 10.25 -14.46 -17.49
N ASP A 224 10.45 -13.18 -17.81
CA ASP A 224 11.58 -12.74 -18.61
C ASP A 224 12.91 -13.09 -17.93
N ASP A 225 13.97 -13.21 -18.72
CA ASP A 225 15.30 -13.53 -18.21
C ASP A 225 15.79 -12.42 -17.27
N GLU A 226 16.23 -12.78 -16.06
CA GLU A 226 16.79 -11.87 -15.09
C GLU A 226 17.95 -11.04 -15.64
N SER A 227 18.77 -11.65 -16.53
CA SER A 227 19.89 -10.99 -17.18
C SER A 227 19.47 -9.72 -17.93
N ALA A 228 18.29 -9.71 -18.56
CA ALA A 228 17.79 -8.55 -19.30
C ALA A 228 17.49 -7.32 -18.41
N TYR A 229 17.11 -7.55 -17.15
CA TYR A 229 16.91 -6.48 -16.17
C TYR A 229 18.22 -5.97 -15.59
N VAL A 230 19.15 -6.88 -15.29
CA VAL A 230 20.47 -6.54 -14.76
C VAL A 230 21.28 -5.74 -15.79
N GLU A 231 21.24 -6.11 -17.07
CA GLU A 231 21.88 -5.36 -18.18
C GLU A 231 21.34 -3.93 -18.31
N ARG A 232 20.09 -3.69 -17.88
CA ARG A 232 19.47 -2.36 -17.88
C ARG A 232 19.72 -1.56 -16.59
N GLY A 233 20.47 -2.15 -15.63
CA GLY A 233 20.93 -1.45 -14.44
C GLY A 233 20.14 -1.74 -13.15
N PHE A 234 19.21 -2.70 -13.15
CA PHE A 234 18.64 -3.22 -11.92
C PHE A 234 19.65 -4.07 -11.15
N ALA A 235 19.61 -3.97 -9.81
CA ALA A 235 20.49 -4.76 -8.96
C ALA A 235 20.07 -6.24 -8.89
N ALA A 236 18.75 -6.49 -9.00
CA ALA A 236 18.16 -7.82 -8.99
C ALA A 236 16.72 -7.78 -9.51
N VAL A 237 16.12 -8.97 -9.64
CA VAL A 237 14.69 -9.14 -9.95
C VAL A 237 14.03 -9.98 -8.87
N LEU A 238 12.85 -9.55 -8.42
CA LEU A 238 11.96 -10.28 -7.52
C LEU A 238 10.68 -10.60 -8.31
N ARG A 239 10.34 -11.89 -8.39
CA ARG A 239 9.20 -12.33 -9.23
C ARG A 239 7.91 -12.43 -8.44
N LYS A 240 6.84 -11.80 -8.94
CA LYS A 240 5.49 -11.92 -8.37
C LYS A 240 4.82 -13.23 -8.80
N PRO A 241 4.11 -13.95 -7.90
CA PRO A 241 4.09 -13.76 -6.44
C PRO A 241 5.40 -14.27 -5.82
N PHE A 242 5.86 -13.63 -4.75
CA PHE A 242 7.07 -14.01 -4.04
C PHE A 242 6.78 -14.24 -2.56
N ALA A 243 7.49 -15.20 -1.99
CA ALA A 243 7.46 -15.50 -0.58
C ALA A 243 8.63 -14.80 0.14
N ARG A 244 8.61 -14.87 1.49
CA ARG A 244 9.66 -14.33 2.35
C ARG A 244 11.07 -14.81 1.97
N ALA A 245 11.23 -16.11 1.64
CA ALA A 245 12.52 -16.69 1.30
C ALA A 245 13.17 -16.03 0.08
N GLU A 246 12.38 -15.74 -0.95
CA GLU A 246 12.81 -15.08 -2.17
C GLU A 246 13.22 -13.63 -1.92
N LEU A 247 12.43 -12.90 -1.11
CA LEU A 247 12.78 -11.55 -0.68
C LEU A 247 14.10 -11.53 0.09
N VAL A 248 14.29 -12.45 1.04
CA VAL A 248 15.53 -12.61 1.81
C VAL A 248 16.72 -12.94 0.92
N ALA A 249 16.55 -13.82 -0.08
CA ALA A 249 17.61 -14.17 -1.03
C ALA A 249 18.06 -12.96 -1.86
N VAL A 250 17.09 -12.13 -2.31
CA VAL A 250 17.39 -10.88 -3.03
C VAL A 250 18.10 -9.89 -2.12
N LEU A 251 17.64 -9.69 -0.89
CA LEU A 251 18.27 -8.77 0.08
C LEU A 251 19.72 -9.13 0.36
N ARG A 252 20.03 -10.41 0.59
CA ARG A 252 21.41 -10.90 0.81
C ARG A 252 22.34 -10.58 -0.36
N ARG A 253 21.81 -10.62 -1.59
CA ARG A 253 22.59 -10.36 -2.81
C ARG A 253 22.80 -8.87 -3.04
N VAL A 254 21.78 -8.05 -2.76
CA VAL A 254 21.75 -6.63 -3.14
C VAL A 254 22.31 -5.73 -2.04
N VAL A 255 22.13 -6.10 -0.78
CA VAL A 255 22.61 -5.37 0.39
C VAL A 255 23.42 -6.35 1.29
N PRO A 256 24.62 -6.76 0.86
CA PRO A 256 25.42 -7.75 1.61
C PRO A 256 25.82 -7.26 3.01
N GLU A 257 25.86 -5.94 3.22
CA GLU A 257 26.15 -5.31 4.52
C GLU A 257 24.99 -5.44 5.51
N ALA A 258 23.79 -5.80 5.03
CA ALA A 258 22.68 -6.09 5.90
C ALA A 258 22.88 -7.49 6.51
N GLY A 259 23.04 -7.56 7.82
CA GLY A 259 23.03 -8.81 8.56
C GLY A 259 21.68 -9.48 8.43
N VAL A 260 21.57 -10.44 7.53
CA VAL A 260 20.38 -11.30 7.42
C VAL A 260 20.69 -12.57 8.17
N ALA A 261 19.96 -12.85 9.25
CA ALA A 261 20.16 -14.06 10.04
C ALA A 261 20.18 -15.33 9.17
N PRO A 262 21.02 -16.32 9.50
CA PRO A 262 21.06 -17.59 8.76
C PRO A 262 19.69 -18.28 8.77
N GLU A 263 19.43 -19.03 7.73
CA GLU A 263 18.22 -19.77 7.41
C GLU A 263 17.99 -21.00 8.32
N GLU A 264 18.30 -20.91 9.63
CA GLU A 264 17.97 -21.97 10.56
C GLU A 264 16.48 -22.04 10.79
N CYS A 265 15.85 -23.04 10.14
CA CYS A 265 14.47 -23.48 10.32
C CYS A 265 13.36 -22.45 9.99
N LEU A 266 13.26 -22.08 8.72
CA LEU A 266 11.93 -21.82 8.20
C LEU A 266 11.31 -23.19 7.88
N PRO A 267 10.17 -23.59 8.49
CA PRO A 267 9.42 -24.72 7.98
C PRO A 267 9.12 -24.44 6.50
N GLU A 268 9.32 -25.44 5.64
CA GLU A 268 8.74 -25.40 4.30
C GLU A 268 7.23 -25.17 4.51
N GLU A 269 6.77 -23.97 4.19
CA GLU A 269 5.35 -23.68 4.22
C GLU A 269 4.73 -24.58 3.16
N ASP A 270 4.01 -25.61 3.59
CA ASP A 270 3.07 -26.35 2.73
C ASP A 270 2.29 -25.30 1.96
N ALA A 271 2.19 -25.46 0.63
CA ALA A 271 1.60 -24.47 -0.26
C ALA A 271 0.20 -24.05 0.22
N VAL A 272 0.15 -23.02 1.03
CA VAL A 272 -1.08 -22.45 1.58
C VAL A 272 -1.90 -21.93 0.41
N ARG A 273 -3.18 -22.27 0.35
CA ARG A 273 -4.07 -21.91 -0.77
C ARG A 273 -5.26 -21.11 -0.25
N GLY A 274 -5.89 -20.40 -1.17
CA GLY A 274 -7.06 -19.59 -0.82
C GLY A 274 -6.69 -18.34 -0.02
N PHE A 275 -7.60 -17.85 0.79
CA PHE A 275 -7.40 -16.61 1.57
C PHE A 275 -6.31 -16.74 2.63
N GLU A 276 -6.00 -17.95 3.08
CA GLU A 276 -4.88 -18.19 3.96
C GLU A 276 -3.54 -17.80 3.31
N ALA A 277 -3.41 -17.94 1.99
CA ALA A 277 -2.24 -17.49 1.26
C ALA A 277 -2.05 -15.95 1.31
N LEU A 278 -3.14 -15.19 1.39
CA LEU A 278 -3.08 -13.73 1.61
C LEU A 278 -2.75 -13.38 3.05
N THR A 279 -3.36 -14.10 4.01
CA THR A 279 -3.17 -13.83 5.44
C THR A 279 -1.86 -14.40 5.98
N ALA A 280 -1.24 -15.35 5.30
CA ALA A 280 0.09 -15.89 5.63
C ALA A 280 1.16 -14.79 5.68
N PHE A 281 1.01 -13.71 4.91
CA PHE A 281 1.90 -12.55 4.96
C PHE A 281 1.84 -11.82 6.31
N ALA A 282 0.75 -11.89 7.03
CA ALA A 282 0.55 -11.23 8.32
C ALA A 282 0.82 -12.15 9.53
N ARG A 283 1.09 -13.45 9.33
CA ARG A 283 1.33 -14.45 10.38
C ARG A 283 0.37 -14.32 11.56
N ASP A 284 0.92 -13.95 12.74
CA ASP A 284 0.16 -13.80 13.99
C ASP A 284 -0.50 -12.42 14.14
N ASP A 285 -0.28 -11.48 13.20
CA ASP A 285 -0.90 -10.16 13.21
C ASP A 285 -2.29 -10.20 12.57
N ALA A 286 -3.30 -10.46 13.41
CA ALA A 286 -4.69 -10.55 12.96
C ALA A 286 -5.26 -9.22 12.40
N GLU A 287 -4.67 -8.06 12.75
CA GLU A 287 -5.11 -6.76 12.23
C GLU A 287 -4.52 -6.53 10.83
N ALA A 288 -3.24 -6.81 10.65
CA ALA A 288 -2.60 -6.80 9.33
C ALA A 288 -3.29 -7.78 8.36
N ALA A 289 -3.64 -8.99 8.82
CA ALA A 289 -4.38 -9.97 8.02
C ALA A 289 -5.74 -9.41 7.55
N ARG A 290 -6.48 -8.76 8.44
CA ARG A 290 -7.77 -8.14 8.09
C ARG A 290 -7.60 -6.97 7.12
N GLU A 291 -6.54 -6.17 7.28
CA GLU A 291 -6.28 -5.04 6.39
C GLU A 291 -5.93 -5.51 4.97
N ILE A 292 -5.11 -6.56 4.84
CA ILE A 292 -4.84 -7.21 3.55
C ILE A 292 -6.14 -7.68 2.91
N ILE A 293 -7.04 -8.34 3.66
CA ILE A 293 -8.32 -8.80 3.13
C ILE A 293 -9.24 -7.63 2.75
N ARG A 294 -9.27 -6.54 3.53
CA ARG A 294 -10.05 -5.34 3.18
C ARG A 294 -9.55 -4.71 1.88
N THR A 295 -8.25 -4.55 1.75
CA THR A 295 -7.62 -4.03 0.53
C THR A 295 -7.89 -4.94 -0.65
N PHE A 296 -7.73 -6.26 -0.49
CA PHE A 296 -8.10 -7.26 -1.50
C PHE A 296 -9.56 -7.10 -1.96
N VAL A 297 -10.50 -7.01 -1.03
CA VAL A 297 -11.92 -6.85 -1.33
C VAL A 297 -12.18 -5.56 -2.10
N ALA A 298 -11.66 -4.43 -1.62
CA ALA A 298 -11.89 -3.12 -2.24
C ALA A 298 -11.33 -3.05 -3.67
N GLU A 299 -10.09 -3.49 -3.86
CA GLU A 299 -9.44 -3.50 -5.18
C GLU A 299 -10.15 -4.43 -6.16
N ASN A 300 -10.50 -5.65 -5.74
CA ASN A 300 -11.12 -6.61 -6.64
C ASN A 300 -12.58 -6.28 -6.98
N GLU A 301 -13.31 -5.55 -6.14
CA GLU A 301 -14.61 -4.96 -6.51
C GLU A 301 -14.44 -3.92 -7.62
N ALA A 302 -13.45 -3.04 -7.50
CA ALA A 302 -13.13 -2.02 -8.51
C ALA A 302 -12.63 -2.65 -9.82
N HIS A 303 -11.80 -3.68 -9.74
CA HIS A 303 -11.31 -4.44 -10.88
C HIS A 303 -12.43 -5.18 -11.63
N ALA A 304 -13.33 -5.85 -10.91
CA ALA A 304 -14.48 -6.52 -11.52
C ALA A 304 -15.40 -5.54 -12.26
N GLU A 305 -15.63 -4.37 -11.70
CA GLU A 305 -16.43 -3.31 -12.34
C GLU A 305 -15.72 -2.74 -13.59
N THR A 306 -14.40 -2.56 -13.50
CA THR A 306 -13.60 -2.12 -14.64
C THR A 306 -13.59 -3.15 -15.77
N LEU A 307 -13.48 -4.45 -15.45
CA LEU A 307 -13.60 -5.53 -16.43
C LEU A 307 -14.97 -5.52 -17.14
N ARG A 308 -16.06 -5.36 -16.39
CA ARG A 308 -17.41 -5.28 -16.96
C ARG A 308 -17.55 -4.10 -17.91
N ARG A 309 -17.12 -2.93 -17.46
CA ARG A 309 -17.19 -1.69 -18.26
C ARG A 309 -16.34 -1.79 -19.52
N ALA A 310 -15.09 -2.27 -19.43
CA ALA A 310 -14.21 -2.45 -20.57
C ALA A 310 -14.73 -3.51 -21.55
N ALA A 311 -15.30 -4.62 -21.05
CA ALA A 311 -15.92 -5.63 -21.88
C ALA A 311 -17.13 -5.07 -22.67
N LEU A 312 -18.01 -4.32 -22.03
CA LEU A 312 -19.17 -3.70 -22.67
C LEU A 312 -18.77 -2.64 -23.71
N ALA A 313 -17.72 -1.85 -23.41
CA ALA A 313 -17.17 -0.86 -24.33
C ALA A 313 -16.36 -1.46 -25.49
N GLY A 314 -15.96 -2.74 -25.40
CA GLY A 314 -15.05 -3.36 -26.35
C GLY A 314 -13.61 -2.85 -26.27
N ASP A 315 -13.22 -2.32 -25.10
CA ASP A 315 -11.90 -1.76 -24.86
C ASP A 315 -10.90 -2.87 -24.47
N ALA A 316 -10.25 -3.41 -25.50
CA ALA A 316 -9.24 -4.47 -25.33
C ALA A 316 -7.99 -3.98 -24.58
N VAL A 317 -7.66 -2.69 -24.62
CA VAL A 317 -6.49 -2.15 -23.93
C VAL A 317 -6.75 -2.15 -22.42
N ALA A 318 -7.91 -1.65 -22.01
CA ALA A 318 -8.32 -1.67 -20.61
C ALA A 318 -8.47 -3.11 -20.07
N LEU A 319 -9.00 -4.05 -20.89
CA LEU A 319 -9.11 -5.46 -20.50
C LEU A 319 -7.74 -6.08 -20.23
N ARG A 320 -6.74 -5.83 -21.07
CA ARG A 320 -5.37 -6.34 -20.87
C ARG A 320 -4.71 -5.76 -19.64
N ALA A 321 -4.82 -4.44 -19.46
CA ALA A 321 -4.21 -3.75 -18.32
C ALA A 321 -4.76 -4.25 -16.98
N ILE A 322 -6.08 -4.41 -16.86
CA ILE A 322 -6.69 -4.89 -15.63
C ILE A 322 -6.41 -6.37 -15.37
N ALA A 323 -6.43 -7.21 -16.45
CA ALA A 323 -6.12 -8.63 -16.34
C ALA A 323 -4.70 -8.84 -15.82
N HIS A 324 -3.74 -8.06 -16.33
CA HIS A 324 -2.34 -8.08 -15.88
C HIS A 324 -2.21 -7.87 -14.36
N LYS A 325 -2.88 -6.87 -13.82
CA LYS A 325 -2.88 -6.58 -12.38
C LYS A 325 -3.47 -7.72 -11.53
N MET A 326 -4.45 -8.43 -12.07
CA MET A 326 -5.17 -9.46 -11.32
C MET A 326 -4.47 -10.83 -11.34
N VAL A 327 -3.68 -11.15 -12.38
CA VAL A 327 -3.01 -12.47 -12.52
C VAL A 327 -2.19 -12.87 -11.28
N PRO A 328 -1.32 -12.01 -10.68
CA PRO A 328 -0.49 -12.42 -9.56
C PRO A 328 -1.30 -12.87 -8.35
N ILE A 329 -2.35 -12.11 -8.00
CA ILE A 329 -3.15 -12.36 -6.81
C ILE A 329 -3.97 -13.64 -6.92
N TYR A 330 -4.57 -13.92 -8.09
CA TYR A 330 -5.33 -15.16 -8.29
C TYR A 330 -4.44 -16.39 -8.48
N THR A 331 -3.19 -16.19 -8.90
CA THR A 331 -2.16 -17.24 -8.88
C THR A 331 -1.80 -17.58 -7.43
N LEU A 332 -1.62 -16.57 -6.58
CA LEU A 332 -1.34 -16.75 -5.14
C LEU A 332 -2.50 -17.45 -4.41
N LEU A 333 -3.75 -17.08 -4.72
CA LEU A 333 -4.94 -17.72 -4.17
C LEU A 333 -5.10 -19.19 -4.62
N GLY A 334 -4.35 -19.65 -5.61
CA GLY A 334 -4.50 -20.98 -6.20
C GLY A 334 -5.74 -21.13 -7.09
N GLU A 335 -6.35 -20.02 -7.51
CA GLU A 335 -7.49 -19.97 -8.45
C GLU A 335 -6.98 -20.15 -9.90
N GLU A 336 -6.45 -21.33 -10.20
CA GLU A 336 -5.72 -21.61 -11.45
C GLU A 336 -6.56 -21.38 -12.72
N GLU A 337 -7.84 -21.74 -12.70
CA GLU A 337 -8.76 -21.53 -13.83
C GLU A 337 -8.99 -20.05 -14.10
N LEU A 338 -9.17 -19.28 -13.03
CA LEU A 338 -9.36 -17.83 -13.12
C LEU A 338 -8.07 -17.13 -13.55
N ALA A 339 -6.92 -17.50 -12.98
CA ALA A 339 -5.62 -17.00 -13.40
C ALA A 339 -5.32 -17.32 -14.88
N ALA A 340 -5.67 -18.51 -15.35
CA ALA A 340 -5.54 -18.88 -16.76
C ALA A 340 -6.46 -18.06 -17.66
N ALA A 341 -7.70 -17.79 -17.22
CA ALA A 341 -8.62 -16.92 -17.95
C ALA A 341 -8.10 -15.47 -18.03
N LEU A 342 -7.57 -14.93 -16.93
CA LEU A 342 -6.94 -13.61 -16.87
C LEU A 342 -5.72 -13.53 -17.80
N ARG A 343 -4.81 -14.54 -17.80
CA ARG A 343 -3.67 -14.60 -18.74
C ARG A 343 -4.12 -14.64 -20.21
N ARG A 344 -5.25 -15.25 -20.53
CA ARG A 344 -5.81 -15.21 -21.91
C ARG A 344 -6.30 -13.81 -22.26
N LEU A 345 -6.94 -13.08 -21.34
CA LEU A 345 -7.33 -11.69 -21.54
C LEU A 345 -6.10 -10.80 -21.73
N GLU A 346 -5.07 -10.97 -20.91
CA GLU A 346 -3.81 -10.23 -20.98
C GLU A 346 -3.09 -10.38 -22.31
N ARG A 347 -3.06 -11.61 -22.87
CA ARG A 347 -2.37 -11.94 -24.14
C ARG A 347 -3.21 -11.71 -25.39
N SER A 348 -4.46 -11.25 -25.26
CA SER A 348 -5.34 -11.04 -26.39
C SER A 348 -4.80 -9.95 -27.33
N GLU A 349 -4.76 -10.23 -28.63
CA GLU A 349 -4.36 -9.27 -29.66
C GLU A 349 -5.60 -8.74 -30.38
N GLY A 350 -5.60 -7.46 -30.75
CA GLY A 350 -6.67 -6.84 -31.52
C GLY A 350 -7.79 -6.22 -30.69
N SER A 351 -8.96 -6.04 -31.32
CA SER A 351 -10.18 -5.50 -30.69
C SER A 351 -10.91 -6.57 -29.90
N ALA A 352 -11.64 -6.18 -28.83
CA ALA A 352 -12.46 -7.10 -28.07
C ALA A 352 -13.62 -7.66 -28.91
N ASP A 353 -13.46 -8.87 -29.42
CA ASP A 353 -14.53 -9.63 -30.08
C ASP A 353 -15.57 -10.18 -29.08
N GLY A 354 -16.61 -10.82 -29.58
CA GLY A 354 -17.67 -11.38 -28.73
C GLY A 354 -17.19 -12.44 -27.75
N ALA A 355 -16.17 -13.23 -28.13
CA ALA A 355 -15.59 -14.27 -27.28
C ALA A 355 -14.77 -13.66 -26.13
N LEU A 356 -13.95 -12.66 -26.43
CA LEU A 356 -13.15 -11.95 -25.42
C LEU A 356 -14.05 -11.19 -24.44
N ARG A 357 -15.13 -10.57 -24.91
CA ARG A 357 -16.13 -9.92 -24.05
C ARG A 357 -16.80 -10.91 -23.11
N SER A 358 -17.26 -12.06 -23.62
CA SER A 358 -17.87 -13.09 -22.83
C SER A 358 -16.93 -13.65 -21.76
N ALA A 359 -15.65 -13.87 -22.13
CA ALA A 359 -14.63 -14.31 -21.19
C ALA A 359 -14.38 -13.27 -20.08
N ALA A 360 -14.28 -12.00 -20.42
CA ALA A 360 -14.09 -10.93 -19.43
C ALA A 360 -15.26 -10.79 -18.46
N LEU A 361 -16.51 -10.94 -18.95
CA LEU A 361 -17.70 -10.92 -18.09
C LEU A 361 -17.73 -12.13 -17.14
N GLY A 362 -17.39 -13.33 -17.62
CA GLY A 362 -17.28 -14.53 -16.79
C GLY A 362 -16.21 -14.39 -15.69
N VAL A 363 -15.06 -13.80 -16.04
CA VAL A 363 -14.01 -13.47 -15.07
C VAL A 363 -14.54 -12.50 -14.02
N ALA A 364 -15.20 -11.42 -14.42
CA ALA A 364 -15.75 -10.44 -13.48
C ALA A 364 -16.82 -11.01 -12.55
N GLU A 365 -17.60 -11.98 -13.01
CA GLU A 365 -18.58 -12.71 -12.17
C GLU A 365 -17.89 -13.58 -11.14
N ARG A 366 -16.89 -14.38 -11.57
CA ARG A 366 -16.12 -15.26 -10.67
C ARG A 366 -15.35 -14.45 -9.60
N VAL A 367 -14.76 -13.34 -9.98
CA VAL A 367 -14.14 -12.39 -9.04
C VAL A 367 -15.15 -11.93 -7.99
N GLY A 368 -16.35 -11.56 -8.41
CA GLY A 368 -17.43 -11.16 -7.50
C GLY A 368 -17.85 -12.27 -6.51
N GLU A 369 -17.78 -13.54 -6.90
CA GLU A 369 -18.02 -14.68 -6.00
C GLU A 369 -16.93 -14.79 -4.93
N ILE A 370 -15.66 -14.72 -5.35
CA ILE A 370 -14.51 -14.82 -4.45
C ILE A 370 -14.52 -13.65 -3.44
N VAL A 371 -14.80 -12.43 -3.91
CA VAL A 371 -14.91 -11.24 -3.04
C VAL A 371 -16.05 -11.42 -2.01
N ARG A 372 -17.19 -11.95 -2.40
CA ARG A 372 -18.28 -12.24 -1.45
C ARG A 372 -17.90 -13.30 -0.43
N ALA A 373 -17.13 -14.31 -0.83
CA ALA A 373 -16.61 -15.33 0.10
C ALA A 373 -15.64 -14.70 1.12
N ALA A 374 -14.69 -13.88 0.66
CA ALA A 374 -13.75 -13.16 1.53
C ALA A 374 -14.48 -12.28 2.56
N LYS A 375 -15.48 -11.50 2.12
CA LYS A 375 -16.28 -10.67 3.03
C LYS A 375 -16.99 -11.48 4.10
N LYS A 376 -17.55 -12.62 3.73
CA LYS A 376 -18.30 -13.47 4.65
C LYS A 376 -17.41 -14.13 5.70
N GLU A 377 -16.18 -14.48 5.32
CA GLU A 377 -15.26 -15.25 6.15
C GLU A 377 -14.41 -14.39 7.08
N TYR A 378 -14.01 -13.19 6.63
CA TYR A 378 -12.99 -12.37 7.32
C TYR A 378 -13.46 -10.97 7.75
N LEU A 379 -14.57 -10.46 7.22
CA LEU A 379 -15.10 -9.11 7.48
C LEU A 379 -16.52 -9.13 8.05
#